data_aa53103882f7ea7bf2eeafe794a97298
#
_entry.id   aa53103882f7ea7bf2eeafe794a97298
#
_cell.length_a   1.000
_cell.length_b   1.000
_cell.length_c   1.000
_cell.angle_alpha   90.00
_cell.angle_beta   90.00
_cell.angle_gamma   90.00
#
_symmetry.space_group_name_H-M   'P 1'
#
loop_
_entity.id
_entity.type
_entity.pdbx_description
1 polymer ?
#
loop_
_entity_poly.entity_id
_entity_poly.type
_entity_poly.pdbx_seq_one_letter_code
_entity_poly.pdbx_strand_id
1 'polypeptide(L)'
;MPELFEAYDDLDDVGERLKAADPAQRRVAIIELGNSGDPAAVVLLDQTISDPDAGVRQQVALALGEYDGPDTAAALARLLVDPEQAVASAAAQSLAELKDPASADALYPLAAHSHAFVRMAALRALKELRRKDSLKVALDALRDPDASVRAQAVGVIGFLKLEEAVPALTAATSDPDAHVRRGAVSALSFSAMKPAADSIMQALSDRDWMVRETVAECLGANREGLSAARALIDALSDEYWQVRLKAARSLGMLKVAQAVPAIGAGLDHPQANLRKECAAALGEIADPAGRSYLDQHTADPDPDVRKNVQWALQRISAGKAAAR
;
A
#
# COMPACT_ATOMS: atom_id res chain seq x y z
N MET A 1 10.91 -27.30 41.81
CA MET A 1 11.13 -26.85 40.43
C MET A 1 11.89 -25.55 40.50
N PRO A 2 13.20 -25.53 40.22
CA PRO A 2 13.94 -24.27 40.18
C PRO A 2 13.52 -23.50 38.93
N GLU A 3 13.38 -22.21 39.09
CA GLU A 3 13.00 -21.21 38.12
C GLU A 3 14.02 -21.21 36.97
N LEU A 4 13.61 -21.66 35.80
CA LEU A 4 14.29 -21.42 34.52
C LEU A 4 13.98 -19.99 34.04
N PHE A 5 14.30 -18.98 34.83
CA PHE A 5 14.64 -17.67 34.34
C PHE A 5 16.15 -17.67 34.17
N GLU A 6 16.63 -18.00 32.98
CA GLU A 6 17.98 -17.63 32.58
C GLU A 6 18.08 -16.14 32.81
N ALA A 7 18.92 -15.71 33.70
CA ALA A 7 19.28 -14.33 33.88
C ALA A 7 19.75 -13.83 32.51
N TYR A 8 19.08 -12.83 31.95
CA TYR A 8 19.62 -12.07 30.82
C TYR A 8 21.04 -11.65 31.26
N ASP A 9 22.04 -11.99 30.43
CA ASP A 9 23.40 -11.54 30.65
C ASP A 9 23.36 -10.03 30.90
N ASP A 10 24.03 -9.57 31.94
CA ASP A 10 24.12 -8.14 32.25
C ASP A 10 24.59 -7.42 30.97
N LEU A 11 23.94 -6.32 30.57
CA LEU A 11 24.30 -5.56 29.37
C LEU A 11 25.79 -5.17 29.36
N ASP A 12 26.42 -5.06 30.56
CA ASP A 12 27.84 -4.79 30.69
C ASP A 12 28.71 -5.97 30.18
N ASP A 13 28.31 -7.22 30.42
CA ASP A 13 29.00 -8.41 29.91
C ASP A 13 28.85 -8.54 28.40
N VAL A 14 27.64 -8.29 27.87
CA VAL A 14 27.41 -8.24 26.43
C VAL A 14 28.22 -7.13 25.77
N GLY A 15 28.34 -5.95 26.41
CA GLY A 15 29.12 -4.81 25.96
C GLY A 15 30.62 -5.15 25.82
N GLU A 16 31.19 -5.98 26.69
CA GLU A 16 32.60 -6.45 26.56
C GLU A 16 32.74 -7.40 25.33
N ARG A 17 31.77 -8.27 25.06
CA ARG A 17 31.80 -9.18 23.91
C ARG A 17 31.69 -8.44 22.56
N LEU A 18 31.15 -7.23 22.53
CA LEU A 18 31.20 -6.36 21.35
C LEU A 18 32.61 -5.96 20.94
N LYS A 19 33.60 -6.06 21.84
CA LYS A 19 35.02 -5.75 21.58
C LYS A 19 35.82 -6.96 21.11
N ALA A 20 35.20 -8.15 20.98
CA ALA A 20 35.89 -9.37 20.58
C ALA A 20 36.59 -9.21 19.23
N ALA A 21 37.78 -9.80 19.10
CA ALA A 21 38.55 -9.77 17.84
C ALA A 21 37.81 -10.49 16.69
N ASP A 22 37.08 -11.57 17.00
CA ASP A 22 36.32 -12.36 16.05
C ASP A 22 34.97 -11.69 15.71
N PRO A 23 34.70 -11.31 14.43
CA PRO A 23 33.42 -10.76 14.02
C PRO A 23 32.23 -11.67 14.34
N ALA A 24 32.42 -12.99 14.36
CA ALA A 24 31.33 -13.91 14.68
C ALA A 24 30.86 -13.77 16.12
N GLN A 25 31.80 -13.57 17.05
CA GLN A 25 31.48 -13.31 18.48
C GLN A 25 30.76 -11.97 18.64
N ARG A 26 31.21 -10.91 17.96
CA ARG A 26 30.53 -9.61 17.99
C ARG A 26 29.11 -9.70 17.47
N ARG A 27 28.85 -10.46 16.36
CA ARG A 27 27.51 -10.69 15.85
C ARG A 27 26.58 -11.40 16.83
N VAL A 28 27.12 -12.39 17.59
CA VAL A 28 26.35 -13.07 18.64
C VAL A 28 25.92 -12.09 19.71
N ALA A 29 26.86 -11.26 20.22
CA ALA A 29 26.53 -10.22 21.18
C ALA A 29 25.48 -9.23 20.70
N ILE A 30 25.51 -8.83 19.40
CA ILE A 30 24.52 -7.95 18.80
C ILE A 30 23.14 -8.63 18.72
N ILE A 31 23.07 -9.93 18.41
CA ILE A 31 21.81 -10.68 18.41
C ILE A 31 21.21 -10.72 19.82
N GLU A 32 22.02 -10.93 20.83
CA GLU A 32 21.58 -10.91 22.24
C GLU A 32 21.04 -9.53 22.63
N LEU A 33 21.71 -8.44 22.25
CA LEU A 33 21.22 -7.07 22.45
C LEU A 33 19.86 -6.87 21.75
N GLY A 34 19.73 -7.31 20.50
CA GLY A 34 18.46 -7.20 19.77
C GLY A 34 17.30 -7.93 20.47
N ASN A 35 17.60 -9.06 21.12
CA ASN A 35 16.60 -9.86 21.81
C ASN A 35 16.36 -9.46 23.28
N SER A 36 17.17 -8.56 23.84
CA SER A 36 17.09 -8.20 25.26
C SER A 36 15.81 -7.44 25.63
N GLY A 37 15.26 -6.67 24.67
CA GLY A 37 14.12 -5.78 24.91
C GLY A 37 14.45 -4.58 25.82
N ASP A 38 15.71 -4.42 26.26
CA ASP A 38 16.15 -3.30 27.07
C ASP A 38 16.49 -2.09 26.20
N PRO A 39 15.84 -0.93 26.36
CA PRO A 39 16.15 0.27 25.58
C PRO A 39 17.62 0.73 25.67
N ALA A 40 18.32 0.40 26.76
CA ALA A 40 19.74 0.71 26.91
C ALA A 40 20.62 -0.01 25.88
N ALA A 41 20.16 -1.13 25.32
CA ALA A 41 20.85 -1.85 24.25
C ALA A 41 21.05 -0.97 23.00
N VAL A 42 20.16 -0.02 22.71
CA VAL A 42 20.27 0.91 21.56
C VAL A 42 21.57 1.70 21.63
N VAL A 43 21.99 2.11 22.82
CA VAL A 43 23.26 2.85 23.01
C VAL A 43 24.47 1.96 22.68
N LEU A 44 24.45 0.69 23.05
CA LEU A 44 25.53 -0.27 22.76
C LEU A 44 25.53 -0.61 21.24
N LEU A 45 24.38 -0.81 20.66
CA LEU A 45 24.23 -1.03 19.20
C LEU A 45 24.76 0.16 18.41
N ASP A 46 24.45 1.39 18.83
CA ASP A 46 24.91 2.61 18.19
C ASP A 46 26.44 2.74 18.17
N GLN A 47 27.12 2.28 19.20
CA GLN A 47 28.59 2.26 19.25
C GLN A 47 29.24 1.30 18.23
N THR A 48 28.48 0.33 17.72
CA THR A 48 28.94 -0.70 16.79
C THR A 48 28.59 -0.46 15.32
N ILE A 49 27.87 0.61 14.98
CA ILE A 49 27.48 0.93 13.59
C ILE A 49 28.67 1.18 12.66
N SER A 50 29.86 1.44 13.18
CA SER A 50 31.11 1.67 12.42
C SER A 50 32.05 0.47 12.48
N ASP A 51 31.55 -0.73 12.80
CA ASP A 51 32.37 -1.94 12.85
C ASP A 51 33.06 -2.18 11.49
N PRO A 52 34.34 -2.58 11.46
CA PRO A 52 35.06 -2.84 10.20
C PRO A 52 34.43 -3.97 9.37
N ASP A 53 33.77 -4.95 10.01
CA ASP A 53 33.10 -6.06 9.33
C ASP A 53 31.68 -5.68 8.92
N ALA A 54 31.40 -5.76 7.62
CA ALA A 54 30.08 -5.41 7.09
C ALA A 54 28.95 -6.32 7.61
N GLY A 55 29.26 -7.61 7.88
CA GLY A 55 28.30 -8.55 8.46
C GLY A 55 27.92 -8.19 9.89
N VAL A 56 28.85 -7.59 10.65
CA VAL A 56 28.57 -7.04 11.98
C VAL A 56 27.65 -5.82 11.84
N ARG A 57 27.98 -4.84 10.99
CA ARG A 57 27.13 -3.67 10.75
C ARG A 57 25.73 -4.04 10.25
N GLN A 58 25.65 -5.06 9.38
CA GLN A 58 24.33 -5.59 8.94
C GLN A 58 23.53 -6.15 10.11
N GLN A 59 24.18 -6.91 11.00
CA GLN A 59 23.51 -7.45 12.19
C GLN A 59 23.06 -6.34 13.14
N VAL A 60 23.84 -5.26 13.27
CA VAL A 60 23.44 -4.06 14.04
C VAL A 60 22.16 -3.46 13.45
N ALA A 61 22.09 -3.31 12.12
CA ALA A 61 20.90 -2.77 11.48
C ALA A 61 19.64 -3.62 11.76
N LEU A 62 19.77 -4.95 11.74
CA LEU A 62 18.68 -5.87 12.07
C LEU A 62 18.30 -5.80 13.56
N ALA A 63 19.28 -5.78 14.46
CA ALA A 63 19.03 -5.70 15.89
C ALA A 63 18.36 -4.39 16.31
N LEU A 64 18.73 -3.26 15.69
CA LEU A 64 18.07 -1.98 15.90
C LEU A 64 16.59 -2.00 15.44
N GLY A 65 16.22 -2.89 14.50
CA GLY A 65 14.83 -3.06 14.06
C GLY A 65 13.88 -3.59 15.15
N GLU A 66 14.41 -4.15 16.23
CA GLU A 66 13.62 -4.60 17.39
C GLU A 66 13.28 -3.45 18.36
N TYR A 67 13.81 -2.25 18.12
CA TYR A 67 13.62 -1.06 18.94
C TYR A 67 12.93 0.05 18.14
N ASP A 68 12.25 0.95 18.84
CA ASP A 68 11.61 2.11 18.25
C ASP A 68 12.17 3.41 18.85
N GLY A 69 11.89 4.53 18.21
CA GLY A 69 12.24 5.85 18.71
C GLY A 69 13.36 6.57 17.97
N PRO A 70 13.57 7.86 18.34
CA PRO A 70 14.46 8.75 17.61
C PRO A 70 15.93 8.30 17.55
N ASP A 71 16.44 7.71 18.65
CA ASP A 71 17.84 7.26 18.73
C ASP A 71 18.07 6.07 17.78
N THR A 72 17.13 5.12 17.77
CA THR A 72 17.12 4.01 16.82
C THR A 72 17.08 4.51 15.38
N ALA A 73 16.20 5.46 15.09
CA ALA A 73 16.08 6.06 13.77
C ALA A 73 17.38 6.75 13.35
N ALA A 74 18.05 7.46 14.26
CA ALA A 74 19.30 8.14 13.99
C ALA A 74 20.46 7.16 13.70
N ALA A 75 20.53 6.04 14.42
CA ALA A 75 21.50 4.97 14.18
C ALA A 75 21.24 4.29 12.81
N LEU A 76 20.00 3.90 12.54
CA LEU A 76 19.60 3.30 11.26
C LEU A 76 19.79 4.25 10.08
N ALA A 77 19.57 5.56 10.25
CA ALA A 77 19.80 6.57 9.22
C ALA A 77 21.27 6.63 8.78
N ARG A 78 22.22 6.42 9.70
CA ARG A 78 23.65 6.32 9.37
C ARG A 78 23.98 5.01 8.64
N LEU A 79 23.37 3.90 9.03
CA LEU A 79 23.54 2.61 8.35
C LEU A 79 22.87 2.57 6.97
N LEU A 80 21.85 3.37 6.73
CA LEU A 80 21.19 3.46 5.41
C LEU A 80 22.12 4.00 4.31
N VAL A 81 23.14 4.75 4.67
CA VAL A 81 24.15 5.29 3.73
C VAL A 81 25.46 4.48 3.74
N ASP A 82 25.44 3.28 4.32
CA ASP A 82 26.59 2.38 4.33
C ASP A 82 27.02 2.01 2.90
N PRO A 83 28.34 1.95 2.60
CA PRO A 83 28.84 1.56 1.28
C PRO A 83 28.44 0.13 0.90
N GLU A 84 28.23 -0.76 1.87
CA GLU A 84 27.81 -2.13 1.62
C GLU A 84 26.28 -2.21 1.46
N GLN A 85 25.83 -2.59 0.27
CA GLN A 85 24.40 -2.66 -0.06
C GLN A 85 23.59 -3.55 0.90
N ALA A 86 24.19 -4.62 1.44
CA ALA A 86 23.53 -5.51 2.39
C ALA A 86 23.21 -4.80 3.71
N VAL A 87 24.12 -3.94 4.19
CA VAL A 87 23.93 -3.11 5.39
C VAL A 87 22.84 -2.07 5.16
N ALA A 88 22.95 -1.31 4.05
CA ALA A 88 21.97 -0.30 3.69
C ALA A 88 20.56 -0.89 3.51
N SER A 89 20.46 -2.10 2.94
CA SER A 89 19.18 -2.79 2.76
C SER A 89 18.56 -3.26 4.08
N ALA A 90 19.37 -3.76 5.02
CA ALA A 90 18.92 -4.13 6.35
C ALA A 90 18.43 -2.89 7.11
N ALA A 91 19.17 -1.78 7.06
CA ALA A 91 18.76 -0.52 7.66
C ALA A 91 17.44 0.01 7.06
N ALA A 92 17.26 -0.07 5.72
CA ALA A 92 16.04 0.34 5.06
C ALA A 92 14.83 -0.51 5.47
N GLN A 93 15.03 -1.80 5.71
CA GLN A 93 14.00 -2.70 6.22
C GLN A 93 13.59 -2.31 7.64
N SER A 94 14.56 -2.17 8.55
CA SER A 94 14.31 -1.82 9.95
C SER A 94 13.68 -0.44 10.10
N LEU A 95 14.09 0.56 9.31
CA LEU A 95 13.47 1.89 9.29
C LEU A 95 11.98 1.85 8.92
N ALA A 96 11.57 0.91 8.07
CA ALA A 96 10.16 0.78 7.65
C ALA A 96 9.25 0.19 8.76
N GLU A 97 9.82 -0.38 9.81
CA GLU A 97 9.09 -0.95 10.95
C GLU A 97 8.87 0.06 12.09
N LEU A 98 9.58 1.21 12.08
CA LEU A 98 9.44 2.25 13.10
C LEU A 98 8.02 2.81 13.16
N LYS A 99 7.54 3.10 14.37
CA LYS A 99 6.18 3.62 14.64
C LYS A 99 6.19 4.96 15.38
N ASP A 100 7.26 5.29 16.10
CA ASP A 100 7.35 6.56 16.82
C ASP A 100 7.48 7.74 15.84
N PRO A 101 6.49 8.65 15.78
CA PRO A 101 6.54 9.80 14.87
C PRO A 101 7.77 10.70 15.06
N ALA A 102 8.38 10.73 16.27
CA ALA A 102 9.58 11.52 16.53
C ALA A 102 10.80 11.04 15.72
N SER A 103 10.80 9.78 15.28
CA SER A 103 11.82 9.20 14.40
C SER A 103 11.95 9.90 13.04
N ALA A 104 10.92 10.63 12.60
CA ALA A 104 10.91 11.29 11.30
C ALA A 104 12.01 12.35 11.12
N ASP A 105 12.43 13.01 12.21
CA ASP A 105 13.44 14.08 12.13
C ASP A 105 14.79 13.58 11.60
N ALA A 106 15.18 12.35 11.93
CA ALA A 106 16.38 11.70 11.43
C ALA A 106 16.33 11.37 9.93
N LEU A 107 15.11 11.26 9.36
CA LEU A 107 14.90 10.81 7.99
C LEU A 107 14.74 11.95 6.98
N TYR A 108 14.35 13.14 7.41
CA TYR A 108 14.14 14.27 6.49
C TYR A 108 15.36 14.62 5.63
N PRO A 109 16.61 14.66 6.16
CA PRO A 109 17.78 14.94 5.33
C PRO A 109 18.02 13.85 4.27
N LEU A 110 17.68 12.59 4.57
CA LEU A 110 17.89 11.45 3.68
C LEU A 110 16.94 11.44 2.49
N ALA A 111 15.79 12.09 2.58
CA ALA A 111 14.87 12.24 1.46
C ALA A 111 15.43 13.15 0.33
N ALA A 112 16.50 13.87 0.58
CA ALA A 112 17.24 14.67 -0.42
C ALA A 112 18.64 14.09 -0.73
N HIS A 113 18.94 12.87 -0.32
CA HIS A 113 20.25 12.24 -0.54
C HIS A 113 20.56 12.02 -2.02
N SER A 114 21.85 11.98 -2.43
CA SER A 114 22.27 11.77 -3.82
C SER A 114 21.80 10.44 -4.40
N HIS A 115 21.80 9.36 -3.62
CA HIS A 115 21.40 8.02 -4.07
C HIS A 115 19.88 7.84 -3.98
N ALA A 116 19.25 7.46 -5.10
CA ALA A 116 17.80 7.23 -5.16
C ALA A 116 17.29 6.18 -4.15
N PHE A 117 18.07 5.09 -3.94
CA PHE A 117 17.74 4.08 -2.94
C PHE A 117 17.54 4.68 -1.54
N VAL A 118 18.44 5.57 -1.11
CA VAL A 118 18.36 6.21 0.21
C VAL A 118 17.12 7.12 0.31
N ARG A 119 16.86 7.93 -0.74
CA ARG A 119 15.67 8.79 -0.79
C ARG A 119 14.38 7.97 -0.72
N MET A 120 14.31 6.88 -1.50
CA MET A 120 13.17 5.97 -1.53
C MET A 120 12.93 5.31 -0.16
N ALA A 121 14.01 4.82 0.49
CA ALA A 121 13.92 4.17 1.81
C ALA A 121 13.46 5.15 2.89
N ALA A 122 14.00 6.37 2.89
CA ALA A 122 13.60 7.42 3.81
C ALA A 122 12.10 7.77 3.66
N LEU A 123 11.61 7.98 2.44
CA LEU A 123 10.19 8.25 2.18
C LEU A 123 9.29 7.08 2.58
N ARG A 124 9.74 5.83 2.35
CA ARG A 124 9.00 4.64 2.77
C ARG A 124 8.82 4.61 4.29
N ALA A 125 9.86 4.90 5.05
CA ALA A 125 9.77 4.97 6.50
C ALA A 125 8.89 6.16 6.96
N LEU A 126 9.05 7.35 6.37
CA LEU A 126 8.24 8.52 6.68
C LEU A 126 6.73 8.29 6.45
N LYS A 127 6.36 7.44 5.51
CA LYS A 127 4.98 7.05 5.26
C LYS A 127 4.37 6.34 6.49
N GLU A 128 5.11 5.42 7.10
CA GLU A 128 4.63 4.65 8.26
C GLU A 128 4.55 5.50 9.53
N LEU A 129 5.44 6.49 9.68
CA LEU A 129 5.47 7.41 10.82
C LEU A 129 4.32 8.45 10.83
N ARG A 130 3.65 8.69 9.72
CA ARG A 130 2.43 9.51 9.58
C ARG A 130 2.54 10.93 10.15
N ARG A 131 3.73 11.50 10.20
CA ARG A 131 3.94 12.83 10.72
C ARG A 131 3.57 13.89 9.66
N LYS A 132 2.76 14.88 10.02
CA LYS A 132 2.27 15.91 9.08
C LYS A 132 3.41 16.70 8.43
N ASP A 133 4.47 16.96 9.17
CA ASP A 133 5.65 17.69 8.66
C ASP A 133 6.33 16.98 7.47
N SER A 134 6.10 15.67 7.32
CA SER A 134 6.58 14.88 6.16
C SER A 134 5.95 15.33 4.84
N LEU A 135 4.84 16.08 4.87
CA LEU A 135 4.20 16.59 3.65
C LEU A 135 5.14 17.43 2.80
N LYS A 136 5.87 18.36 3.43
CA LYS A 136 6.80 19.24 2.70
C LYS A 136 7.85 18.43 1.94
N VAL A 137 8.47 17.49 2.63
CA VAL A 137 9.51 16.62 2.04
C VAL A 137 8.95 15.78 0.92
N ALA A 138 7.73 15.23 1.08
CA ALA A 138 7.07 14.43 0.06
C ALA A 138 6.67 15.27 -1.17
N LEU A 139 6.20 16.50 -0.98
CA LEU A 139 5.89 17.41 -2.10
C LEU A 139 7.15 17.76 -2.93
N ASP A 140 8.29 17.95 -2.28
CA ASP A 140 9.56 18.18 -2.97
C ASP A 140 9.98 16.94 -3.76
N ALA A 141 9.82 15.72 -3.18
CA ALA A 141 10.16 14.45 -3.78
C ALA A 141 9.24 14.04 -4.97
N LEU A 142 8.09 14.67 -5.17
CA LEU A 142 7.28 14.47 -6.39
C LEU A 142 7.99 14.94 -7.67
N ARG A 143 9.07 15.70 -7.56
CA ARG A 143 9.88 16.17 -8.70
C ARG A 143 11.16 15.35 -8.89
N ASP A 144 11.31 14.25 -8.16
CA ASP A 144 12.50 13.42 -8.24
C ASP A 144 12.68 12.82 -9.65
N PRO A 145 13.91 12.76 -10.18
CA PRO A 145 14.16 12.10 -11.46
C PRO A 145 13.81 10.59 -11.44
N ASP A 146 13.90 9.94 -10.28
CA ASP A 146 13.59 8.51 -10.13
C ASP A 146 12.09 8.30 -9.85
N ALA A 147 11.44 7.49 -10.68
CA ALA A 147 10.01 7.20 -10.56
C ALA A 147 9.66 6.47 -9.25
N SER A 148 10.57 5.62 -8.74
CA SER A 148 10.34 4.90 -7.48
C SER A 148 10.31 5.86 -6.29
N VAL A 149 11.13 6.90 -6.31
CA VAL A 149 11.12 7.96 -5.29
C VAL A 149 9.82 8.76 -5.37
N ARG A 150 9.39 9.16 -6.58
CA ARG A 150 8.10 9.85 -6.78
C ARG A 150 6.92 9.01 -6.31
N ALA A 151 6.94 7.69 -6.56
CA ALA A 151 5.89 6.77 -6.10
C ALA A 151 5.82 6.70 -4.57
N GLN A 152 6.97 6.68 -3.86
CA GLN A 152 6.99 6.74 -2.40
C GLN A 152 6.48 8.08 -1.88
N ALA A 153 6.83 9.18 -2.55
CA ALA A 153 6.32 10.51 -2.21
C ALA A 153 4.79 10.58 -2.29
N VAL A 154 4.20 10.06 -3.37
CA VAL A 154 2.74 9.91 -3.49
C VAL A 154 2.18 9.07 -2.34
N GLY A 155 2.87 7.99 -1.97
CA GLY A 155 2.49 7.14 -0.84
C GLY A 155 2.46 7.91 0.50
N VAL A 156 3.48 8.71 0.80
CA VAL A 156 3.51 9.58 2.00
C VAL A 156 2.31 10.53 2.01
N ILE A 157 2.10 11.25 0.90
CA ILE A 157 1.02 12.23 0.77
C ILE A 157 -0.36 11.57 0.95
N GLY A 158 -0.57 10.42 0.30
CA GLY A 158 -1.82 9.67 0.37
C GLY A 158 -2.14 9.15 1.78
N PHE A 159 -1.10 8.79 2.54
CA PHE A 159 -1.26 8.38 3.94
C PHE A 159 -1.65 9.53 4.87
N LEU A 160 -1.15 10.73 4.60
CA LEU A 160 -1.45 11.92 5.39
C LEU A 160 -2.87 12.43 5.17
N LYS A 161 -3.48 12.18 4.01
CA LYS A 161 -4.86 12.56 3.65
C LYS A 161 -5.15 14.06 3.87
N LEU A 162 -4.20 14.91 3.54
CA LEU A 162 -4.31 16.36 3.70
C LEU A 162 -4.87 16.99 2.43
N GLU A 163 -5.94 17.77 2.55
CA GLU A 163 -6.62 18.40 1.41
C GLU A 163 -5.72 19.39 0.66
N GLU A 164 -4.80 20.04 1.35
CA GLU A 164 -3.81 20.93 0.75
C GLU A 164 -2.88 20.25 -0.26
N ALA A 165 -2.77 18.93 -0.22
CA ALA A 165 -1.97 18.14 -1.15
C ALA A 165 -2.73 17.73 -2.43
N VAL A 166 -4.03 17.94 -2.50
CA VAL A 166 -4.86 17.54 -3.66
C VAL A 166 -4.34 18.14 -4.98
N PRO A 167 -3.91 19.40 -5.10
CA PRO A 167 -3.36 19.93 -6.34
C PRO A 167 -2.10 19.17 -6.81
N ALA A 168 -1.22 18.79 -5.87
CA ALA A 168 0.00 18.05 -6.19
C ALA A 168 -0.30 16.61 -6.63
N LEU A 169 -1.23 15.94 -5.96
CA LEU A 169 -1.71 14.60 -6.36
C LEU A 169 -2.40 14.65 -7.72
N THR A 170 -3.22 15.68 -7.99
CA THR A 170 -3.83 15.90 -9.30
C THR A 170 -2.77 16.01 -10.41
N ALA A 171 -1.70 16.77 -10.19
CA ALA A 171 -0.60 16.83 -11.13
C ALA A 171 0.08 15.46 -11.33
N ALA A 172 0.25 14.68 -10.25
CA ALA A 172 0.86 13.36 -10.29
C ALA A 172 0.02 12.31 -11.06
N THR A 173 -1.28 12.53 -11.31
CA THR A 173 -2.07 11.65 -12.22
C THR A 173 -1.63 11.73 -13.69
N SER A 174 -0.78 12.69 -14.03
CA SER A 174 -0.18 12.85 -15.36
C SER A 174 1.30 12.46 -15.42
N ASP A 175 1.83 11.81 -14.37
CA ASP A 175 3.24 11.38 -14.33
C ASP A 175 3.58 10.44 -15.50
N PRO A 176 4.80 10.50 -16.07
CA PRO A 176 5.24 9.57 -17.11
C PRO A 176 5.17 8.10 -16.65
N ASP A 177 5.39 7.81 -15.37
CA ASP A 177 5.37 6.47 -14.80
C ASP A 177 3.95 6.05 -14.35
N ALA A 178 3.53 4.85 -14.74
CA ALA A 178 2.19 4.35 -14.44
C ALA A 178 1.98 4.05 -12.93
N HIS A 179 3.03 3.63 -12.21
CA HIS A 179 2.92 3.36 -10.77
C HIS A 179 2.69 4.65 -9.99
N VAL A 180 3.33 5.75 -10.40
CA VAL A 180 3.11 7.07 -9.81
C VAL A 180 1.67 7.53 -10.08
N ARG A 181 1.19 7.45 -11.34
CA ARG A 181 -0.19 7.80 -11.70
C ARG A 181 -1.21 6.98 -10.91
N ARG A 182 -1.02 5.66 -10.83
CA ARG A 182 -1.87 4.74 -10.07
C ARG A 182 -1.92 5.11 -8.59
N GLY A 183 -0.76 5.38 -7.99
CA GLY A 183 -0.65 5.82 -6.60
C GLY A 183 -1.39 7.14 -6.36
N ALA A 184 -1.26 8.11 -7.28
CA ALA A 184 -1.92 9.39 -7.20
C ALA A 184 -3.46 9.26 -7.26
N VAL A 185 -3.99 8.42 -8.15
CA VAL A 185 -5.42 8.09 -8.21
C VAL A 185 -5.90 7.49 -6.89
N SER A 186 -5.17 6.50 -6.38
CA SER A 186 -5.50 5.87 -5.09
C SER A 186 -5.48 6.88 -3.93
N ALA A 187 -4.48 7.78 -3.90
CA ALA A 187 -4.38 8.83 -2.89
C ALA A 187 -5.53 9.84 -3.00
N LEU A 188 -5.93 10.24 -4.21
CA LEU A 188 -7.04 11.16 -4.43
C LEU A 188 -8.40 10.58 -4.04
N SER A 189 -8.57 9.26 -4.06
CA SER A 189 -9.85 8.61 -3.75
C SER A 189 -10.34 8.85 -2.31
N PHE A 190 -9.49 9.32 -1.43
CA PHE A 190 -9.84 9.69 -0.06
C PHE A 190 -10.31 11.14 0.08
N SER A 191 -10.20 11.95 -0.98
CA SER A 191 -10.62 13.35 -0.97
C SER A 191 -12.06 13.51 -1.47
N ALA A 192 -12.82 14.37 -0.77
CA ALA A 192 -14.16 14.76 -1.21
C ALA A 192 -14.16 16.01 -2.12
N MET A 193 -12.98 16.52 -2.48
CA MET A 193 -12.86 17.73 -3.31
C MET A 193 -13.20 17.42 -4.78
N LYS A 194 -13.98 18.30 -5.42
CA LYS A 194 -14.34 18.16 -6.84
C LYS A 194 -13.13 17.99 -7.77
N PRO A 195 -12.00 18.74 -7.63
CA PRO A 195 -10.83 18.52 -8.47
C PRO A 195 -10.24 17.11 -8.37
N ALA A 196 -10.32 16.47 -7.20
CA ALA A 196 -9.90 15.08 -7.04
C ALA A 196 -10.80 14.12 -7.84
N ALA A 197 -12.14 14.28 -7.71
CA ALA A 197 -13.11 13.48 -8.45
C ALA A 197 -12.94 13.64 -9.98
N ASP A 198 -12.77 14.86 -10.46
CA ASP A 198 -12.57 15.16 -11.89
C ASP A 198 -11.29 14.49 -12.42
N SER A 199 -10.18 14.52 -11.65
CA SER A 199 -8.91 13.90 -12.03
C SER A 199 -9.00 12.37 -12.04
N ILE A 200 -9.69 11.77 -11.05
CA ILE A 200 -9.94 10.34 -11.02
C ILE A 200 -10.76 9.91 -12.24
N MET A 201 -11.82 10.64 -12.57
CA MET A 201 -12.64 10.31 -13.74
C MET A 201 -11.86 10.40 -15.06
N GLN A 202 -11.01 11.42 -15.22
CA GLN A 202 -10.15 11.57 -16.40
C GLN A 202 -9.20 10.38 -16.56
N ALA A 203 -8.69 9.82 -15.46
CA ALA A 203 -7.77 8.69 -15.47
C ALA A 203 -8.43 7.34 -15.86
N LEU A 204 -9.76 7.27 -16.05
CA LEU A 204 -10.40 6.11 -16.71
C LEU A 204 -9.97 5.92 -18.17
N SER A 205 -9.43 6.96 -18.81
CA SER A 205 -8.87 6.91 -20.16
C SER A 205 -7.35 6.77 -20.16
N ASP A 206 -6.73 6.37 -19.04
CA ASP A 206 -5.27 6.18 -18.97
C ASP A 206 -4.82 5.09 -19.95
N ARG A 207 -3.65 5.28 -20.56
CA ARG A 207 -3.03 4.32 -21.46
C ARG A 207 -2.67 2.98 -20.79
N ASP A 208 -2.42 3.01 -19.47
CA ASP A 208 -2.08 1.83 -18.67
C ASP A 208 -3.33 1.25 -18.02
N TRP A 209 -3.57 -0.04 -18.26
CA TRP A 209 -4.76 -0.72 -17.74
C TRP A 209 -4.79 -0.82 -16.20
N MET A 210 -3.62 -0.88 -15.52
CA MET A 210 -3.56 -0.93 -14.06
C MET A 210 -4.02 0.39 -13.44
N VAL A 211 -3.79 1.51 -14.12
CA VAL A 211 -4.33 2.81 -13.71
C VAL A 211 -5.85 2.79 -13.87
N ARG A 212 -6.37 2.38 -15.05
CA ARG A 212 -7.82 2.29 -15.31
C ARG A 212 -8.52 1.34 -14.33
N GLU A 213 -7.90 0.19 -14.01
CA GLU A 213 -8.40 -0.75 -13.00
C GLU A 213 -8.55 -0.08 -11.63
N THR A 214 -7.50 0.62 -11.17
CA THR A 214 -7.51 1.34 -9.89
C THR A 214 -8.59 2.42 -9.88
N VAL A 215 -8.74 3.17 -10.97
CA VAL A 215 -9.81 4.17 -11.10
C VAL A 215 -11.19 3.52 -10.98
N ALA A 216 -11.42 2.44 -11.73
CA ALA A 216 -12.70 1.74 -11.70
C ALA A 216 -13.05 1.25 -10.28
N GLU A 217 -12.07 0.81 -9.50
CA GLU A 217 -12.24 0.42 -8.10
C GLU A 217 -12.53 1.63 -7.18
N CYS A 218 -11.76 2.71 -7.31
CA CYS A 218 -11.91 3.90 -6.47
C CYS A 218 -13.29 4.57 -6.64
N LEU A 219 -13.81 4.60 -7.85
CA LEU A 219 -15.11 5.21 -8.14
C LEU A 219 -16.28 4.48 -7.46
N GLY A 220 -16.18 3.18 -7.24
CA GLY A 220 -17.19 2.41 -6.50
C GLY A 220 -17.27 2.75 -5.02
N ALA A 221 -16.16 3.15 -4.43
CA ALA A 221 -16.06 3.51 -3.01
C ALA A 221 -16.38 5.00 -2.74
N ASN A 222 -16.40 5.84 -3.77
CA ASN A 222 -16.58 7.28 -3.64
C ASN A 222 -18.07 7.66 -3.74
N ARG A 223 -18.51 8.65 -2.92
CA ARG A 223 -19.88 9.19 -2.97
C ARG A 223 -20.22 9.84 -4.31
N GLU A 224 -19.23 10.36 -5.03
CA GLU A 224 -19.37 10.92 -6.38
C GLU A 224 -19.46 9.85 -7.49
N GLY A 225 -19.39 8.57 -7.13
CA GLY A 225 -19.40 7.45 -8.09
C GLY A 225 -20.65 7.38 -8.97
N LEU A 226 -21.80 7.91 -8.51
CA LEU A 226 -23.00 8.00 -9.33
C LEU A 226 -22.83 8.94 -10.53
N SER A 227 -22.04 10.01 -10.41
CA SER A 227 -21.71 10.90 -11.53
C SER A 227 -20.80 10.21 -12.54
N ALA A 228 -20.04 9.20 -12.12
CA ALA A 228 -19.16 8.38 -12.95
C ALA A 228 -19.85 7.15 -13.54
N ALA A 229 -21.14 6.91 -13.25
CA ALA A 229 -21.85 5.69 -13.64
C ALA A 229 -21.73 5.41 -15.15
N ARG A 230 -21.86 6.43 -16.01
CA ARG A 230 -21.72 6.28 -17.45
C ARG A 230 -20.31 5.81 -17.85
N ALA A 231 -19.28 6.43 -17.29
CA ALA A 231 -17.90 6.08 -17.58
C ALA A 231 -17.55 4.67 -17.07
N LEU A 232 -18.10 4.25 -15.93
CA LEU A 232 -17.98 2.87 -15.44
C LEU A 232 -18.71 1.86 -16.34
N ILE A 233 -19.88 2.22 -16.91
CA ILE A 233 -20.58 1.38 -17.89
C ILE A 233 -19.72 1.22 -19.15
N ASP A 234 -19.10 2.29 -19.63
CA ASP A 234 -18.21 2.24 -20.80
C ASP A 234 -16.95 1.37 -20.48
N ALA A 235 -16.43 1.41 -19.25
CA ALA A 235 -15.32 0.58 -18.79
C ALA A 235 -15.64 -0.93 -18.72
N LEU A 236 -16.91 -1.35 -18.74
CA LEU A 236 -17.29 -2.77 -18.90
C LEU A 236 -16.89 -3.35 -20.27
N SER A 237 -16.53 -2.49 -21.23
CA SER A 237 -16.03 -2.88 -22.56
C SER A 237 -14.52 -2.70 -22.71
N ASP A 238 -13.78 -2.45 -21.61
CA ASP A 238 -12.32 -2.33 -21.64
C ASP A 238 -11.67 -3.59 -22.23
N GLU A 239 -10.54 -3.44 -22.93
CA GLU A 239 -9.79 -4.57 -23.48
C GLU A 239 -9.30 -5.55 -22.38
N TYR A 240 -9.01 -5.04 -21.17
CA TYR A 240 -8.55 -5.82 -20.03
C TYR A 240 -9.71 -6.24 -19.12
N TRP A 241 -9.88 -7.53 -18.96
CA TRP A 241 -10.96 -8.09 -18.13
C TRP A 241 -10.87 -7.67 -16.64
N GLN A 242 -9.69 -7.35 -16.14
CA GLN A 242 -9.48 -6.83 -14.78
C GLN A 242 -10.18 -5.48 -14.59
N VAL A 243 -10.08 -4.59 -15.58
CA VAL A 243 -10.80 -3.30 -15.57
C VAL A 243 -12.31 -3.53 -15.59
N ARG A 244 -12.79 -4.42 -16.48
CA ARG A 244 -14.22 -4.79 -16.56
C ARG A 244 -14.73 -5.33 -15.22
N LEU A 245 -13.93 -6.16 -14.52
CA LEU A 245 -14.27 -6.74 -13.22
C LEU A 245 -14.45 -5.64 -12.17
N LYS A 246 -13.52 -4.69 -12.08
CA LYS A 246 -13.61 -3.59 -11.11
C LYS A 246 -14.78 -2.66 -11.45
N ALA A 247 -15.04 -2.39 -12.73
CA ALA A 247 -16.18 -1.61 -13.17
C ALA A 247 -17.51 -2.29 -12.78
N ALA A 248 -17.65 -3.60 -13.01
CA ALA A 248 -18.83 -4.36 -12.61
C ALA A 248 -19.08 -4.29 -11.11
N ARG A 249 -18.03 -4.52 -10.31
CA ARG A 249 -18.09 -4.40 -8.84
C ARG A 249 -18.58 -3.03 -8.40
N SER A 250 -17.98 -1.98 -8.93
CA SER A 250 -18.30 -0.60 -8.58
C SER A 250 -19.74 -0.24 -8.94
N LEU A 251 -20.20 -0.65 -10.12
CA LEU A 251 -21.59 -0.45 -10.54
C LEU A 251 -22.58 -1.21 -9.66
N GLY A 252 -22.22 -2.41 -9.20
CA GLY A 252 -22.98 -3.19 -8.21
C GLY A 252 -23.08 -2.46 -6.87
N MET A 253 -21.97 -2.00 -6.31
CA MET A 253 -21.92 -1.24 -5.06
C MET A 253 -22.74 0.05 -5.13
N LEU A 254 -22.67 0.76 -6.25
CA LEU A 254 -23.43 1.99 -6.52
C LEU A 254 -24.91 1.73 -6.89
N LYS A 255 -25.31 0.47 -7.08
CA LYS A 255 -26.64 0.03 -7.47
C LYS A 255 -27.17 0.70 -8.75
N VAL A 256 -26.31 0.80 -9.78
CA VAL A 256 -26.62 1.47 -11.04
C VAL A 256 -27.47 0.55 -11.92
N ALA A 257 -28.79 0.72 -11.91
CA ALA A 257 -29.73 -0.11 -12.68
C ALA A 257 -29.48 -0.06 -14.21
N GLN A 258 -29.04 1.09 -14.72
CA GLN A 258 -28.73 1.26 -16.15
C GLN A 258 -27.57 0.37 -16.63
N ALA A 259 -26.74 -0.15 -15.71
CA ALA A 259 -25.61 -1.03 -16.02
C ALA A 259 -26.01 -2.50 -16.24
N VAL A 260 -27.25 -2.90 -15.87
CA VAL A 260 -27.70 -4.29 -15.91
C VAL A 260 -27.45 -4.98 -17.25
N PRO A 261 -27.77 -4.39 -18.42
CA PRO A 261 -27.54 -5.06 -19.71
C PRO A 261 -26.03 -5.29 -19.98
N ALA A 262 -25.18 -4.30 -19.67
CA ALA A 262 -23.75 -4.39 -19.91
C ALA A 262 -23.06 -5.37 -18.95
N ILE A 263 -23.49 -5.41 -17.67
CA ILE A 263 -23.02 -6.39 -16.69
C ILE A 263 -23.51 -7.80 -17.09
N GLY A 264 -24.77 -7.93 -17.55
CA GLY A 264 -25.34 -9.19 -18.02
C GLY A 264 -24.53 -9.82 -19.15
N ALA A 265 -24.09 -9.01 -20.12
CA ALA A 265 -23.21 -9.48 -21.20
C ALA A 265 -21.84 -10.00 -20.69
N GLY A 266 -21.38 -9.55 -19.53
CA GLY A 266 -20.16 -10.04 -18.91
C GLY A 266 -20.26 -11.46 -18.37
N LEU A 267 -21.45 -12.04 -18.23
CA LEU A 267 -21.65 -13.43 -17.80
C LEU A 267 -21.22 -14.46 -18.86
N ASP A 268 -21.07 -14.07 -20.12
CA ASP A 268 -20.59 -14.92 -21.21
C ASP A 268 -19.05 -14.90 -21.36
N HIS A 269 -18.34 -14.16 -20.51
CA HIS A 269 -16.89 -13.97 -20.66
C HIS A 269 -16.10 -15.24 -20.32
N PRO A 270 -14.98 -15.56 -21.02
CA PRO A 270 -14.16 -16.75 -20.77
C PRO A 270 -13.60 -16.83 -19.33
N GLN A 271 -13.28 -15.69 -18.71
CA GLN A 271 -12.73 -15.62 -17.36
C GLN A 271 -13.82 -15.79 -16.30
N ALA A 272 -13.74 -16.88 -15.52
CA ALA A 272 -14.71 -17.17 -14.46
C ALA A 272 -14.80 -16.06 -13.40
N ASN A 273 -13.67 -15.44 -13.06
CA ASN A 273 -13.64 -14.35 -12.08
C ASN A 273 -14.49 -13.15 -12.52
N LEU A 274 -14.50 -12.81 -13.83
CA LEU A 274 -15.36 -11.74 -14.33
C LEU A 274 -16.84 -12.17 -14.33
N ARG A 275 -17.18 -13.39 -14.76
CA ARG A 275 -18.55 -13.91 -14.69
C ARG A 275 -19.08 -13.91 -13.25
N LYS A 276 -18.26 -14.37 -12.31
CA LYS A 276 -18.57 -14.35 -10.87
C LYS A 276 -18.89 -12.95 -10.36
N GLU A 277 -18.05 -11.97 -10.71
CA GLU A 277 -18.25 -10.57 -10.29
C GLU A 277 -19.48 -9.96 -10.95
N CYS A 278 -19.75 -10.24 -12.24
CA CYS A 278 -20.94 -9.79 -12.92
C CYS A 278 -22.22 -10.35 -12.27
N ALA A 279 -22.23 -11.64 -11.89
CA ALA A 279 -23.35 -12.22 -11.17
C ALA A 279 -23.55 -11.55 -9.79
N ALA A 280 -22.46 -11.30 -9.05
CA ALA A 280 -22.52 -10.59 -7.78
C ALA A 280 -23.07 -9.16 -7.94
N ALA A 281 -22.58 -8.42 -8.94
CA ALA A 281 -23.02 -7.05 -9.23
C ALA A 281 -24.51 -6.98 -9.56
N LEU A 282 -25.04 -7.91 -10.36
CA LEU A 282 -26.47 -8.01 -10.64
C LEU A 282 -27.30 -8.27 -9.36
N GLY A 283 -26.77 -9.06 -8.44
CA GLY A 283 -27.40 -9.30 -7.14
C GLY A 283 -27.37 -8.09 -6.20
N GLU A 284 -26.30 -7.29 -6.23
CA GLU A 284 -26.23 -6.04 -5.46
C GLU A 284 -27.16 -4.97 -6.00
N ILE A 285 -27.28 -4.84 -7.34
CA ILE A 285 -28.22 -3.94 -7.99
C ILE A 285 -29.67 -4.37 -7.69
N ALA A 286 -29.90 -5.69 -7.67
CA ALA A 286 -31.20 -6.32 -7.40
C ALA A 286 -32.35 -5.85 -8.33
N ASP A 287 -32.03 -5.39 -9.55
CA ASP A 287 -33.03 -5.01 -10.55
C ASP A 287 -33.65 -6.26 -11.21
N PRO A 288 -34.99 -6.33 -11.34
CA PRO A 288 -35.69 -7.45 -11.99
C PRO A 288 -35.21 -7.78 -13.42
N ALA A 289 -34.71 -6.79 -14.17
CA ALA A 289 -34.17 -7.00 -15.51
C ALA A 289 -32.92 -7.89 -15.53
N GLY A 290 -32.17 -7.97 -14.39
CA GLY A 290 -31.02 -8.84 -14.26
C GLY A 290 -31.34 -10.34 -14.27
N ARG A 291 -32.60 -10.70 -13.96
CA ARG A 291 -33.02 -12.10 -13.83
C ARG A 291 -32.82 -12.91 -15.12
N SER A 292 -33.17 -12.36 -16.26
CA SER A 292 -33.06 -13.07 -17.54
C SER A 292 -31.63 -13.46 -17.91
N TYR A 293 -30.67 -12.64 -17.53
CA TYR A 293 -29.23 -12.94 -17.71
C TYR A 293 -28.76 -14.05 -16.74
N LEU A 294 -29.17 -13.98 -15.46
CA LEU A 294 -28.77 -14.94 -14.44
C LEU A 294 -29.38 -16.35 -14.69
N ASP A 295 -30.65 -16.43 -15.13
CA ASP A 295 -31.34 -17.71 -15.38
C ASP A 295 -30.58 -18.57 -16.43
N GLN A 296 -29.89 -17.94 -17.40
CA GLN A 296 -29.08 -18.62 -18.42
C GLN A 296 -27.76 -19.20 -17.88
N HIS A 297 -27.31 -18.74 -16.70
CA HIS A 297 -26.02 -19.12 -16.12
C HIS A 297 -26.13 -19.96 -14.84
N THR A 298 -27.30 -20.53 -14.54
CA THR A 298 -27.55 -21.39 -13.38
C THR A 298 -26.72 -22.67 -13.42
N ALA A 299 -26.28 -23.12 -14.59
CA ALA A 299 -25.45 -24.30 -14.84
C ALA A 299 -24.02 -23.95 -15.27
N ASP A 300 -23.51 -22.77 -14.91
CA ASP A 300 -22.12 -22.37 -15.23
C ASP A 300 -21.11 -23.46 -14.80
N PRO A 301 -20.06 -23.73 -15.60
CA PRO A 301 -19.07 -24.74 -15.25
C PRO A 301 -18.33 -24.44 -13.93
N ASP A 302 -18.17 -23.16 -13.60
CA ASP A 302 -17.50 -22.74 -12.36
C ASP A 302 -18.48 -22.71 -11.16
N PRO A 303 -18.14 -23.40 -10.05
CA PRO A 303 -19.03 -23.51 -8.89
C PRO A 303 -19.24 -22.16 -8.18
N ASP A 304 -18.25 -21.26 -8.17
CA ASP A 304 -18.36 -19.95 -7.54
C ASP A 304 -19.28 -19.03 -8.35
N VAL A 305 -19.26 -19.15 -9.69
CA VAL A 305 -20.21 -18.43 -10.55
C VAL A 305 -21.62 -18.92 -10.25
N ARG A 306 -21.88 -20.24 -10.22
CA ARG A 306 -23.20 -20.78 -9.87
C ARG A 306 -23.70 -20.29 -8.52
N LYS A 307 -22.82 -20.25 -7.51
CA LYS A 307 -23.16 -19.75 -6.17
C LYS A 307 -23.63 -18.29 -6.21
N ASN A 308 -22.87 -17.43 -6.92
CA ASN A 308 -23.23 -16.01 -7.04
C ASN A 308 -24.49 -15.79 -7.88
N VAL A 309 -24.71 -16.58 -8.93
CA VAL A 309 -25.95 -16.56 -9.73
C VAL A 309 -27.16 -16.90 -8.85
N GLN A 310 -27.09 -17.98 -8.06
CA GLN A 310 -28.18 -18.35 -7.15
C GLN A 310 -28.46 -17.28 -6.09
N TRP A 311 -27.41 -16.73 -5.49
CA TRP A 311 -27.51 -15.64 -4.54
C TRP A 311 -28.17 -14.40 -5.16
N ALA A 312 -27.77 -14.01 -6.37
CA ALA A 312 -28.31 -12.86 -7.08
C ALA A 312 -29.81 -13.05 -7.42
N LEU A 313 -30.20 -14.26 -7.88
CA LEU A 313 -31.60 -14.60 -8.14
C LEU A 313 -32.47 -14.51 -6.88
N GLN A 314 -31.95 -14.95 -5.73
CA GLN A 314 -32.63 -14.81 -4.44
C GLN A 314 -32.82 -13.34 -4.04
N ARG A 315 -31.78 -12.51 -4.21
CA ARG A 315 -31.80 -11.06 -3.91
C ARG A 315 -32.86 -10.34 -4.74
N ILE A 316 -32.89 -10.60 -6.06
CA ILE A 316 -33.89 -10.01 -6.98
C ILE A 316 -35.31 -10.44 -6.60
N SER A 317 -35.48 -11.71 -6.20
CA SER A 317 -36.82 -12.23 -5.82
C SER A 317 -37.31 -11.62 -4.50
N ALA A 318 -36.41 -11.43 -3.52
CA ALA A 318 -36.74 -10.82 -2.23
C ALA A 318 -37.10 -9.32 -2.38
N GLY A 319 -36.39 -8.57 -3.23
CA GLY A 319 -36.69 -7.18 -3.52
C GLY A 319 -38.10 -7.00 -4.13
N LYS A 320 -38.54 -7.94 -4.98
CA LYS A 320 -39.88 -7.94 -5.57
C LYS A 320 -41.00 -8.24 -4.55
N ALA A 321 -40.70 -9.01 -3.51
CA ALA A 321 -41.66 -9.30 -2.44
C ALA A 321 -41.83 -8.11 -1.48
N ALA A 322 -40.79 -7.34 -1.23
CA ALA A 322 -40.81 -6.17 -0.35
C ALA A 322 -41.46 -4.92 -1.02
N ALA A 323 -41.59 -4.91 -2.36
CA ALA A 323 -42.20 -3.82 -3.13
C ALA A 323 -43.72 -4.03 -3.38
N ARG A 324 -44.29 -5.16 -2.91
CA ARG A 324 -45.73 -5.45 -2.91
C ARG A 324 -46.35 -5.26 -1.54
#